data_1c59646671c7dccb2cf2b7aa4cd61eca
#
_entry.id   1c59646671c7dccb2cf2b7aa4cd61eca
#
_cell.length_a   1.000
_cell.length_b   1.000
_cell.length_c   1.000
_cell.angle_alpha   90.00
_cell.angle_beta   90.00
_cell.angle_gamma   90.00
#
_symmetry.space_group_name_H-M   'P 1'
#
loop_
_entity.id
_entity.type
_entity.pdbx_description
1 polymer ?
#
loop_
_entity_poly.entity_id
_entity_poly.type
_entity_poly.pdbx_seq_one_letter_code
_entity_poly.pdbx_strand_id
1 'polypeptide(L)'
;MNTKWPPIQLGEKQIRIPLIQGGMGVGISLGRLAGAVAKEGAAGIISNAQIGFREPDFEEDPFRANLRAMESEYKKARKTSPDGVIGFNIMVALNHYEEYVRHAASLGCDLIICGAGLPTELPRLTEETGVKIAPIVSTDKSAKVILKYWDRKYKRIPDLLVIEGPKAGGHLGFTKEQLEIFDEETYRSEVQAILKTVQGYGEQYGKKIPVVLAGGIDTREKVESCHGSRCRRDPGGKQVCDDRGVRRGYPL
;
A
#
# COMPACT_ATOMS: atom_id res chain seq x y z
N MET A 1 -12.29 -14.48 13.65
CA MET A 1 -13.46 -13.92 12.91
C MET A 1 -13.41 -14.41 11.47
N ASN A 2 -14.43 -15.12 10.99
CA ASN A 2 -14.57 -15.41 9.57
C ASN A 2 -14.99 -14.11 8.87
N THR A 3 -14.09 -13.51 8.12
CA THR A 3 -14.43 -12.33 7.34
C THR A 3 -15.21 -12.74 6.10
N LYS A 4 -16.23 -11.95 5.76
CA LYS A 4 -17.05 -12.08 4.55
C LYS A 4 -16.21 -11.91 3.26
N TRP A 5 -14.98 -11.39 3.38
CA TRP A 5 -14.11 -11.05 2.27
C TRP A 5 -12.90 -11.98 2.19
N PRO A 6 -12.45 -12.33 0.97
CA PRO A 6 -11.28 -13.16 0.81
C PRO A 6 -10.03 -12.43 1.30
N PRO A 7 -9.09 -13.16 1.90
CA PRO A 7 -7.82 -12.63 2.31
C PRO A 7 -7.00 -12.14 1.11
N ILE A 8 -6.08 -11.20 1.37
CA ILE A 8 -5.08 -10.81 0.39
C ILE A 8 -3.87 -11.73 0.55
N GLN A 9 -3.49 -12.43 -0.52
CA GLN A 9 -2.27 -13.23 -0.53
C GLN A 9 -1.07 -12.31 -0.77
N LEU A 10 -0.08 -12.38 0.11
CA LEU A 10 1.16 -11.60 0.06
C LEU A 10 2.36 -12.56 0.16
N GLY A 11 2.74 -13.16 -0.98
CA GLY A 11 3.72 -14.24 -0.99
C GLY A 11 3.23 -15.45 -0.19
N GLU A 12 4.01 -15.89 0.79
CA GLU A 12 3.65 -17.00 1.68
C GLU A 12 2.71 -16.58 2.81
N LYS A 13 2.63 -15.28 3.11
CA LYS A 13 1.75 -14.74 4.15
C LYS A 13 0.38 -14.32 3.60
N GLN A 14 -0.58 -14.24 4.49
CA GLN A 14 -1.93 -13.78 4.20
C GLN A 14 -2.32 -12.62 5.11
N ILE A 15 -2.88 -11.56 4.51
CA ILE A 15 -3.64 -10.55 5.23
C ILE A 15 -5.07 -11.09 5.33
N ARG A 16 -5.39 -11.73 6.47
CA ARG A 16 -6.67 -12.45 6.68
C ARG A 16 -7.87 -11.52 6.63
N ILE A 17 -7.76 -10.35 7.25
CA ILE A 17 -8.70 -9.24 7.10
C ILE A 17 -8.12 -8.33 6.02
N PRO A 18 -8.74 -8.20 4.83
CA PRO A 18 -8.14 -7.48 3.70
C PRO A 18 -8.17 -5.97 3.90
N LEU A 19 -7.55 -5.53 4.98
CA LEU A 19 -7.34 -4.15 5.38
C LEU A 19 -5.85 -3.90 5.60
N ILE A 20 -5.40 -2.73 5.20
CA ILE A 20 -4.04 -2.24 5.44
C ILE A 20 -4.16 -0.92 6.19
N GLN A 21 -3.54 -0.86 7.36
CA GLN A 21 -3.49 0.38 8.12
C GLN A 21 -2.68 1.44 7.36
N GLY A 22 -3.17 2.65 7.30
CA GLY A 22 -2.44 3.76 6.70
C GLY A 22 -1.18 4.12 7.48
N GLY A 23 -0.11 4.49 6.77
CA GLY A 23 1.14 4.94 7.36
C GLY A 23 1.08 6.41 7.77
N MET A 24 0.48 6.71 8.91
CA MET A 24 0.33 8.07 9.44
C MET A 24 1.59 8.51 10.20
N GLY A 25 2.30 9.51 9.71
CA GLY A 25 3.34 10.26 10.42
C GLY A 25 2.72 11.50 11.12
N VAL A 26 3.37 12.14 12.07
CA VAL A 26 4.56 11.75 12.82
C VAL A 26 4.10 11.11 14.13
N GLY A 27 4.68 9.95 14.49
CA GLY A 27 4.45 9.35 15.80
C GLY A 27 3.10 8.66 16.01
N ILE A 28 2.24 8.53 14.98
CA ILE A 28 0.92 7.86 15.07
C ILE A 28 1.05 6.39 14.70
N SER A 29 1.45 6.08 13.47
CA SER A 29 1.64 4.70 13.01
C SER A 29 2.99 4.16 13.45
N LEU A 30 3.09 3.80 14.71
CA LEU A 30 4.26 3.20 15.35
C LEU A 30 4.02 1.71 15.66
N GLY A 31 5.01 1.06 16.23
CA GLY A 31 5.03 -0.39 16.47
C GLY A 31 3.85 -0.92 17.30
N ARG A 32 3.35 -0.15 18.28
CA ARG A 32 2.18 -0.57 19.08
C ARG A 32 0.92 -0.68 18.23
N LEU A 33 0.63 0.34 17.41
CA LEU A 33 -0.54 0.34 16.55
C LEU A 33 -0.39 -0.72 15.45
N ALA A 34 0.75 -0.75 14.76
CA ALA A 34 1.00 -1.72 13.70
C ALA A 34 0.93 -3.17 14.22
N GLY A 35 1.52 -3.45 15.39
CA GLY A 35 1.44 -4.75 16.03
C GLY A 35 0.02 -5.17 16.41
N ALA A 36 -0.78 -4.24 16.95
CA ALA A 36 -2.18 -4.51 17.30
C ALA A 36 -3.02 -4.83 16.06
N VAL A 37 -2.87 -4.04 14.99
CA VAL A 37 -3.56 -4.27 13.71
C VAL A 37 -3.16 -5.61 13.10
N ALA A 38 -1.87 -5.94 13.08
CA ALA A 38 -1.36 -7.21 12.55
C ALA A 38 -1.85 -8.40 13.36
N LYS A 39 -1.96 -8.29 14.69
CA LYS A 39 -2.49 -9.34 15.58
C LYS A 39 -3.93 -9.69 15.25
N GLU A 40 -4.75 -8.72 14.88
CA GLU A 40 -6.14 -8.96 14.45
C GLU A 40 -6.23 -9.60 13.06
N GLY A 41 -5.14 -9.62 12.28
CA GLY A 41 -5.07 -10.28 10.97
C GLY A 41 -5.16 -9.34 9.79
N ALA A 42 -5.14 -8.03 10.01
CA ALA A 42 -4.93 -7.01 8.98
C ALA A 42 -3.42 -6.75 8.79
N ALA A 43 -3.02 -5.87 7.86
CA ALA A 43 -1.62 -5.47 7.75
C ALA A 43 -1.34 -4.24 8.61
N GLY A 44 -0.43 -4.35 9.56
CA GLY A 44 0.04 -3.26 10.39
C GLY A 44 1.22 -2.55 9.74
N ILE A 45 1.11 -1.23 9.57
CA ILE A 45 2.11 -0.43 8.86
C ILE A 45 2.74 0.60 9.79
N ILE A 46 4.06 0.62 9.84
CA ILE A 46 4.86 1.61 10.57
C ILE A 46 5.22 2.73 9.62
N SER A 47 4.94 3.98 10.00
CA SER A 47 5.34 5.15 9.21
C SER A 47 6.78 5.53 9.54
N ASN A 48 7.60 5.65 8.50
CA ASN A 48 9.01 6.09 8.61
C ASN A 48 9.16 7.62 8.78
N ALA A 49 8.10 8.41 8.52
CA ALA A 49 8.18 9.86 8.55
C ALA A 49 8.60 10.37 9.94
N GLN A 50 9.83 10.84 10.05
CA GLN A 50 10.43 11.35 11.30
C GLN A 50 10.21 10.43 12.50
N ILE A 51 10.33 9.13 12.30
CA ILE A 51 10.02 8.11 13.31
C ILE A 51 10.89 8.25 14.57
N GLY A 52 12.10 8.79 14.43
CA GLY A 52 13.06 9.02 15.50
C GLY A 52 12.83 10.29 16.33
N PHE A 53 11.73 11.02 16.13
CA PHE A 53 11.47 12.32 16.76
C PHE A 53 11.52 12.33 18.30
N ARG A 54 11.51 11.18 18.94
CA ARG A 54 11.65 11.00 20.41
C ARG A 54 13.05 10.58 20.84
N GLU A 55 13.94 10.31 19.88
CA GLU A 55 15.32 9.98 20.19
C GLU A 55 16.04 11.23 20.73
N PRO A 56 16.89 11.09 21.77
CA PRO A 56 17.53 12.25 22.41
C PRO A 56 18.37 13.11 21.48
N ASP A 57 18.97 12.49 20.48
CA ASP A 57 19.88 13.08 19.50
C ASP A 57 19.20 13.35 18.13
N PHE A 58 17.87 13.40 18.09
CA PHE A 58 17.15 13.57 16.84
C PHE A 58 17.46 14.88 16.12
N GLU A 59 17.63 15.97 16.88
CA GLU A 59 17.96 17.28 16.30
C GLU A 59 19.40 17.33 15.75
N GLU A 60 20.31 16.51 16.30
CA GLU A 60 21.72 16.46 15.90
C GLU A 60 21.95 15.52 14.71
N ASP A 61 21.33 14.34 14.72
CA ASP A 61 21.44 13.33 13.67
C ASP A 61 20.09 12.63 13.42
N PRO A 62 19.15 13.29 12.72
CA PRO A 62 17.83 12.74 12.42
C PRO A 62 17.90 11.41 11.68
N PHE A 63 18.92 11.21 10.84
CA PHE A 63 19.04 9.99 10.06
C PHE A 63 19.31 8.77 10.94
N ARG A 64 20.32 8.83 11.79
CA ARG A 64 20.63 7.72 12.71
C ARG A 64 19.55 7.49 13.75
N ALA A 65 18.95 8.57 14.26
CA ALA A 65 17.82 8.49 15.18
C ALA A 65 16.64 7.74 14.53
N ASN A 66 16.31 8.04 13.27
CA ASN A 66 15.27 7.34 12.53
C ASN A 66 15.59 5.85 12.34
N LEU A 67 16.81 5.47 12.00
CA LEU A 67 17.19 4.06 11.83
C LEU A 67 17.02 3.26 13.14
N ARG A 68 17.47 3.80 14.28
CA ARG A 68 17.27 3.17 15.58
C ARG A 68 15.80 3.04 15.95
N ALA A 69 15.03 4.09 15.70
CA ALA A 69 13.60 4.08 15.98
C ALA A 69 12.84 3.09 15.08
N MET A 70 13.20 2.95 13.79
CA MET A 70 12.64 1.94 12.91
C MET A 70 12.83 0.54 13.48
N GLU A 71 14.04 0.20 13.90
CA GLU A 71 14.35 -1.10 14.52
C GLU A 71 13.55 -1.30 15.81
N SER A 72 13.53 -0.30 16.69
CA SER A 72 12.82 -0.35 17.97
C SER A 72 11.32 -0.56 17.78
N GLU A 73 10.69 0.22 16.90
CA GLU A 73 9.25 0.14 16.64
C GLU A 73 8.88 -1.16 15.90
N TYR A 74 9.73 -1.65 15.01
CA TYR A 74 9.52 -2.95 14.36
C TYR A 74 9.57 -4.10 15.38
N LYS A 75 10.56 -4.11 16.29
CA LYS A 75 10.65 -5.10 17.37
C LYS A 75 9.42 -5.08 18.28
N LYS A 76 8.90 -3.89 18.62
CA LYS A 76 7.64 -3.74 19.40
C LYS A 76 6.44 -4.34 18.66
N ALA A 77 6.30 -4.06 17.36
CA ALA A 77 5.23 -4.61 16.54
C ALA A 77 5.33 -6.14 16.45
N ARG A 78 6.52 -6.65 16.15
CA ARG A 78 6.77 -8.09 16.02
C ARG A 78 6.57 -8.85 17.34
N LYS A 79 6.90 -8.25 18.48
CA LYS A 79 6.61 -8.81 19.82
C LYS A 79 5.09 -8.95 20.04
N THR A 80 4.28 -8.00 19.56
CA THR A 80 2.83 -8.02 19.70
C THR A 80 2.17 -9.01 18.73
N SER A 81 2.72 -9.15 17.54
CA SER A 81 2.22 -10.01 16.45
C SER A 81 3.39 -10.72 15.76
N PRO A 82 3.85 -11.87 16.30
CA PRO A 82 4.99 -12.61 15.75
C PRO A 82 4.80 -13.03 14.29
N ASP A 83 3.59 -13.48 13.92
CA ASP A 83 3.28 -14.06 12.61
C ASP A 83 2.46 -13.14 11.70
N GLY A 84 1.98 -12.00 12.23
CA GLY A 84 1.17 -11.07 11.47
C GLY A 84 1.96 -10.31 10.40
N VAL A 85 1.25 -9.73 9.44
CA VAL A 85 1.87 -8.90 8.39
C VAL A 85 2.19 -7.52 8.94
N ILE A 86 3.49 -7.20 9.02
CA ILE A 86 4.02 -5.92 9.48
C ILE A 86 4.90 -5.32 8.39
N GLY A 87 4.58 -4.08 8.01
CA GLY A 87 5.31 -3.37 6.97
C GLY A 87 5.72 -1.96 7.38
N PHE A 88 6.45 -1.31 6.47
CA PHE A 88 6.79 0.10 6.56
C PHE A 88 6.14 0.90 5.44
N ASN A 89 5.72 2.12 5.73
CA ASN A 89 5.41 3.14 4.75
C ASN A 89 6.58 4.14 4.69
N ILE A 90 7.18 4.30 3.51
CA ILE A 90 8.36 5.14 3.28
C ILE A 90 8.08 6.07 2.11
N MET A 91 8.20 7.38 2.33
CA MET A 91 7.99 8.38 1.28
C MET A 91 9.23 8.49 0.40
N VAL A 92 9.03 8.45 -0.92
CA VAL A 92 10.12 8.62 -1.92
C VAL A 92 10.80 9.98 -1.80
N ALA A 93 10.04 11.01 -1.41
CA ALA A 93 10.54 12.38 -1.25
C ALA A 93 11.43 12.61 -0.03
N LEU A 94 11.62 11.60 0.83
CA LEU A 94 12.50 11.74 2.00
C LEU A 94 13.98 11.77 1.58
N ASN A 95 14.76 12.61 2.25
CA ASN A 95 16.19 12.44 2.26
C ASN A 95 16.53 11.03 2.78
N HIS A 96 17.56 10.39 2.23
CA HIS A 96 17.96 9.02 2.59
C HIS A 96 16.87 7.95 2.35
N TYR A 97 15.98 8.17 1.35
CA TYR A 97 14.95 7.20 0.98
C TYR A 97 15.50 5.80 0.75
N GLU A 98 16.59 5.67 -0.01
CA GLU A 98 17.17 4.37 -0.35
C GLU A 98 17.69 3.64 0.89
N GLU A 99 18.35 4.36 1.79
CA GLU A 99 18.89 3.82 3.02
C GLU A 99 17.79 3.35 3.96
N TYR A 100 16.69 4.11 4.06
CA TYR A 100 15.53 3.70 4.85
C TYR A 100 14.86 2.44 4.28
N VAL A 101 14.74 2.32 2.95
CA VAL A 101 14.20 1.11 2.32
C VAL A 101 15.10 -0.09 2.60
N ARG A 102 16.43 0.03 2.41
CA ARG A 102 17.37 -1.04 2.69
C ARG A 102 17.34 -1.45 4.16
N HIS A 103 17.26 -0.48 5.06
CA HIS A 103 17.16 -0.75 6.49
C HIS A 103 15.86 -1.47 6.84
N ALA A 104 14.71 -1.02 6.36
CA ALA A 104 13.43 -1.70 6.57
C ALA A 104 13.47 -3.15 6.06
N ALA A 105 14.04 -3.37 4.87
CA ALA A 105 14.20 -4.70 4.29
C ALA A 105 15.14 -5.59 5.13
N SER A 106 16.25 -5.05 5.63
CA SER A 106 17.19 -5.79 6.49
C SER A 106 16.61 -6.19 7.84
N LEU A 107 15.60 -5.47 8.34
CA LEU A 107 14.86 -5.83 9.56
C LEU A 107 13.95 -7.05 9.35
N GLY A 108 13.75 -7.50 8.11
CA GLY A 108 12.86 -8.62 7.78
C GLY A 108 11.38 -8.27 7.87
N CYS A 109 11.00 -7.04 7.52
CA CYS A 109 9.59 -6.67 7.42
C CYS A 109 8.91 -7.41 6.25
N ASP A 110 7.60 -7.56 6.32
CA ASP A 110 6.84 -8.33 5.33
C ASP A 110 6.50 -7.51 4.09
N LEU A 111 6.34 -6.19 4.24
CA LEU A 111 5.85 -5.30 3.20
C LEU A 111 6.49 -3.91 3.31
N ILE A 112 6.89 -3.35 2.19
CA ILE A 112 7.28 -1.94 2.07
C ILE A 112 6.32 -1.26 1.09
N ILE A 113 5.63 -0.22 1.57
CA ILE A 113 4.72 0.61 0.77
C ILE A 113 5.40 1.95 0.55
N CYS A 114 5.51 2.38 -0.71
CA CYS A 114 6.16 3.64 -1.06
C CYS A 114 5.24 4.54 -1.88
N GLY A 115 5.18 5.81 -1.48
CA GLY A 115 4.42 6.87 -2.14
C GLY A 115 5.11 8.22 -1.96
N ALA A 116 4.38 9.33 -2.15
CA ALA A 116 4.93 10.67 -2.23
C ALA A 116 6.07 10.78 -3.28
N GLY A 117 5.78 10.29 -4.47
CA GLY A 117 6.67 10.09 -5.61
C GLY A 117 6.60 8.65 -6.13
N LEU A 118 7.09 8.42 -7.35
CA LEU A 118 7.13 7.08 -7.94
C LEU A 118 8.39 6.31 -7.49
N PRO A 119 8.25 5.17 -6.81
CA PRO A 119 9.37 4.42 -6.25
C PRO A 119 10.08 3.57 -7.32
N THR A 120 10.71 4.25 -8.30
CA THR A 120 11.33 3.59 -9.47
C THR A 120 12.40 2.60 -9.08
N GLU A 121 13.20 2.87 -8.05
CA GLU A 121 14.32 2.03 -7.63
C GLU A 121 13.96 0.97 -6.56
N LEU A 122 12.71 0.94 -6.09
CA LEU A 122 12.29 0.04 -5.02
C LEU A 122 12.60 -1.45 -5.30
N PRO A 123 12.41 -2.00 -6.52
CA PRO A 123 12.80 -3.38 -6.82
C PRO A 123 14.29 -3.65 -6.59
N ARG A 124 15.17 -2.75 -7.03
CA ARG A 124 16.63 -2.87 -6.85
C ARG A 124 17.02 -2.84 -5.38
N LEU A 125 16.38 -1.96 -4.60
CA LEU A 125 16.68 -1.77 -3.18
C LEU A 125 16.30 -2.97 -2.31
N THR A 126 15.44 -3.86 -2.84
CA THR A 126 14.89 -5.01 -2.14
C THR A 126 15.17 -6.35 -2.80
N GLU A 127 16.03 -6.38 -3.82
CA GLU A 127 16.26 -7.55 -4.69
C GLU A 127 16.74 -8.78 -3.92
N GLU A 128 17.65 -8.58 -2.95
CA GLU A 128 18.25 -9.67 -2.18
C GLU A 128 17.41 -10.04 -0.93
N THR A 129 16.21 -9.51 -0.81
CA THR A 129 15.37 -9.72 0.35
C THR A 129 14.04 -10.42 -0.02
N GLY A 130 13.41 -11.06 0.94
CA GLY A 130 12.08 -11.66 0.75
C GLY A 130 10.92 -10.66 0.89
N VAL A 131 11.21 -9.37 1.14
CA VAL A 131 10.21 -8.34 1.41
C VAL A 131 9.31 -8.12 0.19
N LYS A 132 8.00 -7.94 0.44
CA LYS A 132 7.03 -7.61 -0.59
C LYS A 132 6.97 -6.09 -0.78
N ILE A 133 6.77 -5.65 -2.02
CA ILE A 133 6.83 -4.24 -2.37
C ILE A 133 5.54 -3.76 -3.03
N ALA A 134 5.10 -2.58 -2.61
CA ALA A 134 3.87 -1.97 -3.08
C ALA A 134 4.07 -0.48 -3.39
N PRO A 135 3.95 -0.07 -4.66
CA PRO A 135 3.89 1.35 -5.00
C PRO A 135 2.51 1.92 -4.70
N ILE A 136 2.45 3.20 -4.34
CA ILE A 136 1.23 3.99 -4.31
C ILE A 136 1.11 4.74 -5.64
N VAL A 137 -0.06 4.65 -6.25
CA VAL A 137 -0.42 5.39 -7.48
C VAL A 137 -1.76 6.08 -7.29
N SER A 138 -1.97 7.21 -7.97
CA SER A 138 -3.22 7.95 -7.88
C SER A 138 -3.95 8.04 -9.22
N THR A 139 -3.24 7.82 -10.33
CA THR A 139 -3.78 7.88 -11.70
C THR A 139 -3.32 6.70 -12.55
N ASP A 140 -4.08 6.37 -13.60
CA ASP A 140 -3.70 5.35 -14.60
C ASP A 140 -2.36 5.70 -15.28
N LYS A 141 -2.10 6.99 -15.48
CA LYS A 141 -0.80 7.46 -15.98
C LYS A 141 0.33 7.06 -15.05
N SER A 142 0.20 7.30 -13.74
CA SER A 142 1.23 6.92 -12.76
C SER A 142 1.39 5.40 -12.66
N ALA A 143 0.28 4.64 -12.72
CA ALA A 143 0.30 3.19 -12.75
C ALA A 143 1.05 2.66 -13.98
N LYS A 144 0.74 3.16 -15.17
CA LYS A 144 1.44 2.79 -16.41
C LYS A 144 2.93 3.10 -16.36
N VAL A 145 3.30 4.27 -15.82
CA VAL A 145 4.69 4.67 -15.73
C VAL A 145 5.48 3.72 -14.82
N ILE A 146 4.99 3.49 -13.60
CA ILE A 146 5.73 2.67 -12.63
C ILE A 146 5.80 1.19 -13.05
N LEU A 147 4.69 0.61 -13.52
CA LEU A 147 4.63 -0.78 -13.97
C LEU A 147 5.55 -1.02 -15.18
N LYS A 148 5.49 -0.11 -16.17
CA LYS A 148 6.37 -0.19 -17.35
C LYS A 148 7.84 -0.04 -16.98
N TYR A 149 8.16 0.85 -16.03
CA TYR A 149 9.54 1.06 -15.60
C TYR A 149 10.09 -0.19 -14.90
N TRP A 150 9.33 -0.76 -13.95
CA TRP A 150 9.74 -1.97 -13.24
C TRP A 150 9.84 -3.18 -14.15
N ASP A 151 8.88 -3.37 -15.07
CA ASP A 151 8.92 -4.43 -16.05
C ASP A 151 10.17 -4.34 -16.95
N ARG A 152 10.44 -3.15 -17.51
CA ARG A 152 11.56 -2.97 -18.45
C ARG A 152 12.91 -3.10 -17.79
N LYS A 153 13.10 -2.46 -16.64
CA LYS A 153 14.40 -2.35 -15.97
C LYS A 153 14.71 -3.57 -15.09
N TYR A 154 13.72 -4.09 -14.38
CA TYR A 154 13.93 -5.12 -13.35
C TYR A 154 13.25 -6.44 -13.64
N LYS A 155 12.48 -6.55 -14.73
CA LYS A 155 11.65 -7.73 -15.01
C LYS A 155 10.79 -8.13 -13.81
N ARG A 156 10.22 -7.16 -13.14
CA ARG A 156 9.44 -7.31 -11.92
C ARG A 156 8.14 -6.52 -11.97
N ILE A 157 7.11 -7.06 -11.29
CA ILE A 157 5.84 -6.38 -11.02
C ILE A 157 5.63 -6.26 -9.51
N PRO A 158 4.78 -5.34 -9.04
CA PRO A 158 4.46 -5.21 -7.62
C PRO A 158 3.86 -6.49 -7.03
N ASP A 159 4.10 -6.72 -5.73
CA ASP A 159 3.42 -7.77 -4.97
C ASP A 159 2.02 -7.32 -4.53
N LEU A 160 1.80 -6.01 -4.44
CA LEU A 160 0.54 -5.34 -4.15
C LEU A 160 0.61 -3.93 -4.72
N LEU A 161 -0.51 -3.35 -5.12
CA LEU A 161 -0.57 -1.95 -5.57
C LEU A 161 -1.61 -1.20 -4.73
N VAL A 162 -1.26 0.00 -4.28
CA VAL A 162 -2.17 0.89 -3.56
C VAL A 162 -2.64 2.00 -4.49
N ILE A 163 -3.96 2.17 -4.62
CA ILE A 163 -4.57 3.32 -5.30
C ILE A 163 -4.95 4.33 -4.23
N GLU A 164 -4.33 5.49 -4.26
CA GLU A 164 -4.62 6.58 -3.35
C GLU A 164 -5.59 7.57 -4.01
N GLY A 165 -6.79 7.69 -3.43
CA GLY A 165 -7.84 8.56 -3.94
C GLY A 165 -7.68 10.02 -3.51
N PRO A 166 -8.45 10.95 -4.11
CA PRO A 166 -8.35 12.38 -3.84
C PRO A 166 -8.75 12.79 -2.41
N LYS A 167 -9.41 11.90 -1.69
CA LYS A 167 -9.80 12.08 -0.27
C LYS A 167 -8.78 11.52 0.72
N ALA A 168 -7.62 11.07 0.27
CA ALA A 168 -6.54 10.67 1.15
C ALA A 168 -5.95 11.88 1.88
N GLY A 169 -5.43 11.64 3.08
CA GLY A 169 -4.68 12.65 3.84
C GLY A 169 -3.19 12.60 3.50
N GLY A 170 -2.48 13.70 3.72
CA GLY A 170 -1.04 13.79 3.56
C GLY A 170 -0.60 14.27 2.17
N HIS A 171 0.45 13.65 1.64
CA HIS A 171 1.03 14.02 0.33
C HIS A 171 0.23 13.36 -0.79
N LEU A 172 -0.66 14.13 -1.43
CA LEU A 172 -1.50 13.65 -2.52
C LEU A 172 -0.70 13.52 -3.83
N GLY A 173 -0.93 12.44 -4.56
CA GLY A 173 -0.39 12.22 -5.90
C GLY A 173 -1.17 12.93 -7.02
N PHE A 174 -1.90 14.01 -6.69
CA PHE A 174 -2.70 14.80 -7.60
C PHE A 174 -2.19 16.24 -7.68
N THR A 175 -2.30 16.87 -8.86
CA THR A 175 -2.18 18.31 -8.97
C THR A 175 -3.47 18.99 -8.50
N LYS A 176 -3.40 20.32 -8.23
CA LYS A 176 -4.58 21.10 -7.85
C LYS A 176 -5.68 21.00 -8.90
N GLU A 177 -5.31 21.11 -10.17
CA GLU A 177 -6.22 21.03 -11.32
C GLU A 177 -6.89 19.64 -11.39
N GLN A 178 -6.15 18.57 -11.10
CA GLN A 178 -6.71 17.22 -11.04
C GLN A 178 -7.72 17.06 -9.91
N LEU A 179 -7.48 17.67 -8.74
CA LEU A 179 -8.43 17.65 -7.62
C LEU A 179 -9.73 18.41 -7.93
N GLU A 180 -9.68 19.42 -8.81
CA GLU A 180 -10.85 20.15 -9.28
C GLU A 180 -11.68 19.35 -10.31
N ILE A 181 -11.05 18.42 -11.03
CA ILE A 181 -11.68 17.59 -12.09
C ILE A 181 -12.24 16.28 -11.52
N PHE A 182 -11.59 15.71 -10.51
CA PHE A 182 -11.99 14.42 -9.96
C PHE A 182 -13.18 14.55 -9.02
N ASP A 183 -14.37 14.33 -9.56
CA ASP A 183 -15.56 14.00 -8.80
C ASP A 183 -15.68 12.46 -8.58
N GLU A 184 -16.80 12.01 -8.04
CA GLU A 184 -17.00 10.58 -7.76
C GLU A 184 -17.00 9.72 -9.03
N GLU A 185 -17.60 10.20 -10.11
CA GLU A 185 -17.75 9.42 -11.34
C GLU A 185 -16.45 9.37 -12.13
N THR A 186 -15.79 10.52 -12.28
CA THR A 186 -14.51 10.63 -13.01
C THR A 186 -13.40 9.87 -12.29
N TYR A 187 -13.35 9.92 -10.95
CA TYR A 187 -12.37 9.14 -10.20
C TYR A 187 -12.64 7.64 -10.24
N ARG A 188 -13.89 7.22 -10.26
CA ARG A 188 -14.26 5.82 -10.46
C ARG A 188 -13.77 5.28 -11.79
N SER A 189 -13.91 6.06 -12.85
CA SER A 189 -13.39 5.71 -14.17
C SER A 189 -11.88 5.58 -14.18
N GLU A 190 -11.18 6.46 -13.45
CA GLU A 190 -9.74 6.41 -13.27
C GLU A 190 -9.29 5.14 -12.53
N VAL A 191 -9.99 4.78 -11.43
CA VAL A 191 -9.73 3.52 -10.72
C VAL A 191 -9.91 2.30 -11.63
N GLN A 192 -10.95 2.27 -12.45
CA GLN A 192 -11.17 1.19 -13.41
C GLN A 192 -10.05 1.10 -14.46
N ALA A 193 -9.56 2.23 -14.94
CA ALA A 193 -8.42 2.27 -15.85
C ALA A 193 -7.15 1.71 -15.20
N ILE A 194 -6.86 2.08 -13.95
CA ILE A 194 -5.75 1.53 -13.17
C ILE A 194 -5.89 0.02 -13.01
N LEU A 195 -7.08 -0.46 -12.63
CA LEU A 195 -7.34 -1.90 -12.45
C LEU A 195 -7.09 -2.68 -13.75
N LYS A 196 -7.53 -2.16 -14.89
CA LYS A 196 -7.29 -2.76 -16.21
C LYS A 196 -5.79 -2.80 -16.54
N THR A 197 -5.07 -1.72 -16.29
CA THR A 197 -3.62 -1.65 -16.48
C THR A 197 -2.90 -2.69 -15.61
N VAL A 198 -3.23 -2.78 -14.33
CA VAL A 198 -2.65 -3.75 -13.38
C VAL A 198 -2.96 -5.19 -13.79
N GLN A 199 -4.19 -5.46 -14.24
CA GLN A 199 -4.59 -6.78 -14.72
C GLN A 199 -3.74 -7.21 -15.92
N GLY A 200 -3.52 -6.33 -16.91
CA GLY A 200 -2.70 -6.64 -18.09
C GLY A 200 -1.26 -7.06 -17.72
N TYR A 201 -0.63 -6.37 -16.77
CA TYR A 201 0.68 -6.78 -16.28
C TYR A 201 0.62 -8.09 -15.48
N GLY A 202 -0.43 -8.29 -14.69
CA GLY A 202 -0.64 -9.56 -13.99
C GLY A 202 -0.76 -10.74 -14.92
N GLU A 203 -1.52 -10.60 -16.01
CA GLU A 203 -1.66 -11.61 -17.07
C GLU A 203 -0.32 -11.89 -17.77
N GLN A 204 0.44 -10.85 -18.12
CA GLN A 204 1.77 -10.98 -18.72
C GLN A 204 2.74 -11.81 -17.86
N TYR A 205 2.65 -11.68 -16.54
CA TYR A 205 3.52 -12.39 -15.59
C TYR A 205 2.90 -13.66 -15.00
N GLY A 206 1.68 -14.04 -15.43
CA GLY A 206 0.95 -15.19 -14.87
C GLY A 206 0.67 -15.05 -13.37
N LYS A 207 0.60 -13.82 -12.84
CA LYS A 207 0.48 -13.52 -11.41
C LYS A 207 -0.60 -12.46 -11.16
N LYS A 208 -1.48 -12.72 -10.21
CA LYS A 208 -2.44 -11.71 -9.78
C LYS A 208 -1.76 -10.68 -8.89
N ILE A 209 -1.88 -9.39 -9.22
CA ILE A 209 -1.46 -8.28 -8.38
C ILE A 209 -2.68 -7.84 -7.56
N PRO A 210 -2.68 -8.02 -6.22
CA PRO A 210 -3.73 -7.47 -5.38
C PRO A 210 -3.72 -5.94 -5.45
N VAL A 211 -4.91 -5.33 -5.46
CA VAL A 211 -5.06 -3.87 -5.44
C VAL A 211 -5.85 -3.47 -4.22
N VAL A 212 -5.40 -2.43 -3.53
CA VAL A 212 -6.02 -1.84 -2.35
C VAL A 212 -6.36 -0.38 -2.64
N LEU A 213 -7.59 0.01 -2.30
CA LEU A 213 -8.02 1.41 -2.37
C LEU A 213 -7.72 2.11 -1.05
N ALA A 214 -7.20 3.32 -1.10
CA ALA A 214 -6.91 4.18 0.04
C ALA A 214 -7.48 5.59 -0.16
N GLY A 215 -7.76 6.25 0.95
CA GLY A 215 -8.31 7.61 0.97
C GLY A 215 -9.81 7.65 1.25
N GLY A 216 -10.17 8.24 2.40
CA GLY A 216 -11.56 8.46 2.80
C GLY A 216 -12.35 7.19 3.17
N ILE A 217 -11.69 6.04 3.36
CA ILE A 217 -12.34 4.78 3.76
C ILE A 217 -12.28 4.66 5.28
N ASP A 218 -13.30 5.19 5.96
CA ASP A 218 -13.37 5.36 7.40
C ASP A 218 -14.62 4.74 8.04
N THR A 219 -15.54 4.19 7.23
CA THR A 219 -16.75 3.50 7.72
C THR A 219 -16.85 2.07 7.19
N ARG A 220 -17.64 1.26 7.88
CA ARG A 220 -17.91 -0.12 7.46
C ARG A 220 -18.56 -0.20 6.07
N GLU A 221 -19.50 0.71 5.79
CA GLU A 221 -20.22 0.78 4.52
C GLU A 221 -19.26 1.05 3.36
N LYS A 222 -18.29 1.95 3.56
CA LYS A 222 -17.23 2.23 2.57
C LYS A 222 -16.33 1.03 2.33
N VAL A 223 -15.94 0.33 3.41
CA VAL A 223 -15.18 -0.93 3.27
C VAL A 223 -15.99 -1.97 2.50
N GLU A 224 -17.27 -2.16 2.84
CA GLU A 224 -18.15 -3.11 2.14
C GLU A 224 -18.33 -2.75 0.67
N SER A 225 -18.42 -1.46 0.33
CA SER A 225 -18.53 -1.01 -1.06
C SER A 225 -17.27 -1.32 -1.88
N CYS A 226 -16.08 -1.11 -1.30
CA CYS A 226 -14.82 -1.46 -1.96
C CYS A 226 -14.71 -2.95 -2.27
N HIS A 227 -15.26 -3.82 -1.42
CA HIS A 227 -15.27 -5.26 -1.64
C HIS A 227 -16.42 -5.76 -2.52
N GLY A 228 -17.51 -5.00 -2.60
CA GLY A 228 -18.68 -5.32 -3.44
C GLY A 228 -18.45 -5.15 -4.94
N SER A 229 -17.41 -4.45 -5.34
CA SER A 229 -17.05 -4.17 -6.73
C SER A 229 -16.40 -5.36 -7.46
N ARG A 230 -16.69 -6.60 -7.05
CA ARG A 230 -16.11 -7.80 -7.69
C ARG A 230 -16.77 -8.12 -9.01
N CYS A 231 -15.93 -8.36 -10.00
CA CYS A 231 -16.31 -9.11 -11.18
C CYS A 231 -16.82 -10.51 -10.78
N ARG A 232 -18.06 -10.83 -11.09
CA ARG A 232 -18.60 -12.19 -11.00
C ARG A 232 -18.22 -12.93 -12.30
N ARG A 233 -17.98 -14.22 -12.20
CA ARG A 233 -17.93 -15.08 -13.39
C ARG A 233 -19.36 -15.37 -13.83
N ASP A 234 -19.66 -15.22 -15.11
CA ASP A 234 -20.90 -15.73 -15.67
C ASP A 234 -20.89 -17.27 -15.69
N PRO A 235 -22.04 -17.93 -15.90
CA PRO A 235 -22.12 -19.38 -16.05
C PRO A 235 -21.27 -19.95 -17.18
N GLY A 236 -20.79 -19.12 -18.12
CA GLY A 236 -19.91 -19.47 -19.25
C GLY A 236 -18.43 -19.29 -18.97
N GLY A 237 -18.03 -18.93 -17.73
CA GLY A 237 -16.63 -18.78 -17.30
C GLY A 237 -15.98 -17.45 -17.71
N LYS A 238 -16.70 -16.55 -18.38
CA LYS A 238 -16.21 -15.19 -18.69
C LYS A 238 -16.31 -14.29 -17.46
N GLN A 239 -15.29 -13.53 -17.23
CA GLN A 239 -15.27 -12.55 -16.15
C GLN A 239 -16.11 -11.34 -16.56
N VAL A 240 -17.32 -11.25 -16.01
CA VAL A 240 -18.22 -10.10 -16.19
C VAL A 240 -18.06 -9.20 -14.98
N CYS A 241 -17.49 -8.02 -15.19
CA CYS A 241 -17.54 -6.95 -14.20
C CYS A 241 -18.95 -6.38 -14.23
N ASP A 242 -19.77 -6.69 -13.22
CA ASP A 242 -21.12 -6.17 -13.15
C ASP A 242 -21.08 -4.69 -12.76
N ASP A 243 -21.43 -3.82 -13.72
CA ASP A 243 -21.59 -2.38 -13.52
C ASP A 243 -22.54 -2.01 -12.36
N ARG A 244 -23.38 -2.95 -11.93
CA ARG A 244 -24.32 -2.76 -10.82
C ARG A 244 -23.61 -2.72 -9.45
N GLY A 245 -22.44 -3.35 -9.31
CA GLY A 245 -21.60 -3.25 -8.10
C GLY A 245 -20.96 -1.88 -7.95
N VAL A 246 -20.68 -1.22 -9.07
CA VAL A 246 -20.10 0.13 -9.14
C VAL A 246 -21.15 1.22 -8.87
N ARG A 247 -22.43 0.95 -9.10
CA ARG A 247 -23.53 1.91 -8.90
C ARG A 247 -23.99 2.09 -7.45
N ARG A 248 -23.55 1.24 -6.51
CA ARG A 248 -23.94 1.31 -5.11
C ARG A 248 -22.73 1.45 -4.19
N GLY A 249 -22.21 2.67 -4.13
CA GLY A 249 -21.49 2.99 -2.93
C GLY A 249 -20.04 3.39 -3.00
N TYR A 250 -19.82 4.57 -3.51
CA TYR A 250 -18.92 5.50 -2.86
C TYR A 250 -19.81 6.63 -2.31
N PRO A 251 -20.22 6.59 -1.03
CA PRO A 251 -20.68 7.81 -0.39
C PRO A 251 -19.47 8.71 -0.27
N LEU A 252 -19.55 9.87 -0.87
CA LEU A 252 -18.62 10.98 -0.68
C LEU A 252 -18.76 11.54 0.72
#